data_b8cc24d699f818140a6c77db887004a6
#
_entry.id   b8cc24d699f818140a6c77db887004a6
#
_cell.length_a   1.000
_cell.length_b   1.000
_cell.length_c   1.000
_cell.angle_alpha   90.00
_cell.angle_beta   90.00
_cell.angle_gamma   90.00
#
_symmetry.space_group_name_H-M   'P 1'
#
loop_
_entity.id
_entity.type
_entity.pdbx_description
1 polymer ?
#
loop_
_entity_poly.entity_id
_entity_poly.type
_entity_poly.pdbx_seq_one_letter_code
_entity_poly.pdbx_strand_id
1 'polypeptide(L)'
;MKLRHRKDMDLAPEMYDFGDEENYSFARRVTCASEESRKMFALAYGHMLNYNHEEAIACFSKCAEMDPDCAMAWWGIAYCVSSNYNWTPGLGSGHDPIQKAMSLREHCTELEQDLILALSKRHSEEARDAADPSVLNMGNSPELNIAFAEAMAPLYEKYDGDLDVTAIYVEALMNLKAWQLWDKDTKSGEITPADDNTLLLVDIMERAFENSDEAKTHPALCHLYCHALELSPFPEKALPAADVLRDLMPGLGHLVHMPSHIDAWVGQWKEAIDCNIAAVEADDRYVEITGNESQFYKFYRMHNHHFVVWCAMFDGQYETALKYARKAVSTLPQGDENSGVQFMLAGIIPMGAIFLESYVTMPWHVMIRFGKWDDILAEPMYSDKEVFPATIATQHYARGVAYASKGMVREAEAEQALFNEALKNPSLEGRVMHNNFMYQDPSEGPSILNVNASILEGEIEYRRQFLAKAKGESYDFSAAFDELRRGVDLSLNLAYNEPWGQMQPVRHILGALLLEQGHIEEAEQVYREDIKLWKDNMWGLLGLKLCLEAREDKSGELEKVSALFKERSSRADIVPAKTCFCAQDSHPDSCC
;
A
#
# COMPACT_ATOMS: atom_id res chain seq x y z
N MET A 1 -1.99 16.25 -20.66
CA MET A 1 -0.72 16.47 -19.95
C MET A 1 0.37 16.72 -20.99
N LYS A 2 1.09 17.86 -20.99
CA LYS A 2 2.28 18.00 -21.84
C LYS A 2 3.38 17.19 -21.17
N LEU A 3 3.68 16.00 -21.66
CA LEU A 3 4.87 15.26 -21.28
C LEU A 3 6.06 16.20 -21.52
N ARG A 4 6.77 16.56 -20.45
CA ARG A 4 8.00 17.36 -20.56
C ARG A 4 9.04 16.46 -21.22
N HIS A 5 9.45 16.81 -22.45
CA HIS A 5 10.56 16.15 -23.10
C HIS A 5 11.83 16.38 -22.27
N ARG A 6 12.42 15.31 -21.75
CA ARG A 6 13.77 15.32 -21.19
C ARG A 6 14.77 15.49 -22.35
N LYS A 7 15.14 16.73 -22.63
CA LYS A 7 15.95 17.05 -23.81
C LYS A 7 17.43 16.69 -23.71
N ASP A 8 17.98 16.46 -22.49
CA ASP A 8 19.43 16.46 -22.28
C ASP A 8 19.94 15.39 -21.29
N MET A 9 19.28 14.25 -21.13
CA MET A 9 19.82 13.18 -20.29
C MET A 9 20.39 12.06 -21.18
N ASP A 10 21.71 11.85 -21.07
CA ASP A 10 22.35 10.57 -21.49
C ASP A 10 21.86 9.47 -20.54
N LEU A 11 20.61 9.01 -20.76
CA LEU A 11 20.05 7.88 -20.01
C LEU A 11 20.73 6.61 -20.52
N ALA A 12 21.72 6.15 -19.79
CA ALA A 12 22.33 4.86 -20.04
C ALA A 12 21.67 3.81 -19.16
N PRO A 13 21.25 2.66 -19.69
CA PRO A 13 20.72 1.55 -18.89
C PRO A 13 21.61 1.17 -17.71
N GLU A 14 22.92 1.37 -17.85
CA GLU A 14 23.92 1.11 -16.82
C GLU A 14 23.80 2.01 -15.58
N MET A 15 23.02 3.09 -15.65
CA MET A 15 22.72 3.94 -14.48
C MET A 15 21.73 3.28 -13.53
N TYR A 16 20.95 2.31 -14.01
CA TYR A 16 19.95 1.57 -13.26
C TYR A 16 20.44 0.13 -13.08
N ASP A 17 20.30 -0.39 -11.89
CA ASP A 17 20.55 -1.82 -11.62
C ASP A 17 19.27 -2.62 -11.88
N PHE A 18 19.10 -3.09 -13.10
CA PHE A 18 17.98 -3.94 -13.50
C PHE A 18 18.27 -5.43 -13.31
N GLY A 19 19.34 -5.78 -12.61
CA GLY A 19 19.78 -7.16 -12.47
C GLY A 19 20.36 -7.72 -13.79
N ASP A 20 20.27 -9.04 -13.94
CA ASP A 20 20.77 -9.72 -15.12
C ASP A 20 19.98 -9.35 -16.36
N GLU A 21 20.69 -9.20 -17.49
CA GLU A 21 20.06 -8.88 -18.78
C GLU A 21 19.05 -9.94 -19.24
N GLU A 22 19.07 -11.15 -18.68
CA GLU A 22 18.08 -12.21 -18.96
C GLU A 22 16.69 -11.86 -18.39
N ASN A 23 16.61 -11.01 -17.37
CA ASN A 23 15.36 -10.59 -16.73
C ASN A 23 14.43 -9.77 -17.65
N TYR A 24 14.94 -9.27 -18.77
CA TYR A 24 14.17 -8.54 -19.79
C TYR A 24 14.40 -9.07 -21.20
N SER A 25 14.36 -10.39 -21.35
CA SER A 25 14.58 -11.10 -22.62
C SER A 25 13.68 -10.65 -23.76
N PHE A 26 12.43 -10.25 -23.48
CA PHE A 26 11.51 -9.67 -24.48
C PHE A 26 12.09 -8.46 -25.16
N ALA A 27 12.68 -7.53 -24.42
CA ALA A 27 13.25 -6.31 -24.99
C ALA A 27 14.37 -6.58 -26.00
N ARG A 28 15.08 -7.69 -25.88
CA ARG A 28 16.12 -8.09 -26.83
C ARG A 28 15.58 -8.64 -28.14
N ARG A 29 14.36 -9.15 -28.13
CA ARG A 29 13.71 -9.75 -29.31
C ARG A 29 12.97 -8.72 -30.16
N VAL A 30 12.82 -7.49 -29.64
CA VAL A 30 12.06 -6.42 -30.31
C VAL A 30 12.80 -5.92 -31.56
N THR A 31 12.03 -5.72 -32.60
CA THR A 31 12.53 -5.15 -33.88
C THR A 31 12.91 -3.69 -33.68
N CYS A 32 14.22 -3.41 -33.66
CA CYS A 32 14.82 -2.07 -33.56
C CYS A 32 15.93 -1.92 -34.63
N ALA A 33 16.11 -0.70 -35.14
CA ALA A 33 17.11 -0.39 -36.17
C ALA A 33 18.55 -0.40 -35.65
N SER A 34 18.77 -0.13 -34.33
CA SER A 34 20.10 -0.07 -33.72
C SER A 34 20.14 -0.68 -32.34
N GLU A 35 21.35 -0.98 -31.86
CA GLU A 35 21.55 -1.46 -30.49
C GLU A 35 21.23 -0.37 -29.46
N GLU A 36 21.46 0.90 -29.77
CA GLU A 36 21.13 2.03 -28.90
C GLU A 36 19.61 2.15 -28.71
N SER A 37 18.83 2.03 -29.80
CA SER A 37 17.36 2.05 -29.70
C SER A 37 16.84 0.83 -28.93
N ARG A 38 17.47 -0.35 -29.08
CA ARG A 38 17.14 -1.55 -28.32
C ARG A 38 17.40 -1.40 -26.81
N LYS A 39 18.55 -0.80 -26.43
CA LYS A 39 18.87 -0.49 -25.04
C LYS A 39 17.86 0.49 -24.44
N MET A 40 17.47 1.51 -25.21
CA MET A 40 16.44 2.46 -24.75
C MET A 40 15.09 1.78 -24.58
N PHE A 41 14.73 0.83 -25.47
CA PHE A 41 13.53 0.01 -25.33
C PHE A 41 13.60 -0.87 -24.07
N ALA A 42 14.75 -1.50 -23.81
CA ALA A 42 14.94 -2.33 -22.61
C ALA A 42 14.78 -1.53 -21.31
N LEU A 43 15.33 -0.30 -21.27
CA LEU A 43 15.13 0.63 -20.15
C LEU A 43 13.65 0.97 -19.96
N ALA A 44 12.96 1.30 -21.04
CA ALA A 44 11.52 1.58 -21.01
C ALA A 44 10.71 0.39 -20.51
N TYR A 45 11.05 -0.82 -20.99
CA TYR A 45 10.39 -2.06 -20.61
C TYR A 45 10.59 -2.38 -19.12
N GLY A 46 11.81 -2.22 -18.59
CA GLY A 46 12.07 -2.36 -17.14
C GLY A 46 11.19 -1.43 -16.30
N HIS A 47 11.08 -0.15 -16.69
CA HIS A 47 10.18 0.79 -16.00
C HIS A 47 8.70 0.42 -16.16
N MET A 48 8.29 -0.16 -17.30
CA MET A 48 6.94 -0.68 -17.50
C MET A 48 6.63 -1.80 -16.49
N LEU A 49 7.54 -2.77 -16.31
CA LEU A 49 7.40 -3.85 -15.33
C LEU A 49 7.35 -3.34 -13.88
N ASN A 50 8.01 -2.23 -13.61
CA ASN A 50 8.05 -1.54 -12.30
C ASN A 50 6.82 -0.64 -12.08
N TYR A 51 5.84 -0.63 -12.97
CA TYR A 51 4.70 0.30 -12.95
C TYR A 51 5.08 1.79 -12.86
N ASN A 52 6.34 2.14 -13.13
CA ASN A 52 6.76 3.52 -13.34
C ASN A 52 6.45 3.92 -14.79
N HIS A 53 5.17 3.93 -15.12
CA HIS A 53 4.67 4.14 -16.48
C HIS A 53 5.02 5.53 -17.04
N GLU A 54 5.15 6.57 -16.18
CA GLU A 54 5.60 7.90 -16.66
C GLU A 54 7.02 7.84 -17.22
N GLU A 55 7.94 7.16 -16.51
CA GLU A 55 9.31 6.99 -16.98
C GLU A 55 9.38 6.05 -18.18
N ALA A 56 8.60 4.95 -18.17
CA ALA A 56 8.49 4.04 -19.30
C ALA A 56 8.06 4.79 -20.58
N ILE A 57 7.01 5.62 -20.51
CA ILE A 57 6.53 6.44 -21.62
C ILE A 57 7.62 7.40 -22.10
N ALA A 58 8.36 8.04 -21.20
CA ALA A 58 9.46 8.94 -21.58
C ALA A 58 10.56 8.18 -22.34
N CYS A 59 10.96 7.00 -21.84
CA CYS A 59 11.98 6.16 -22.49
C CYS A 59 11.49 5.55 -23.80
N PHE A 60 10.24 5.06 -23.89
CA PHE A 60 9.65 4.60 -25.16
C PHE A 60 9.55 5.73 -26.19
N SER A 61 9.18 6.94 -25.76
CA SER A 61 9.15 8.11 -26.64
C SER A 61 10.54 8.44 -27.16
N LYS A 62 11.56 8.33 -26.30
CA LYS A 62 12.95 8.52 -26.72
C LYS A 62 13.42 7.42 -27.69
N CYS A 63 13.03 6.18 -27.45
CA CYS A 63 13.27 5.08 -28.40
C CYS A 63 12.64 5.38 -29.76
N ALA A 64 11.39 5.84 -29.81
CA ALA A 64 10.70 6.22 -31.05
C ALA A 64 11.31 7.45 -31.75
N GLU A 65 11.95 8.38 -31.01
CA GLU A 65 12.75 9.47 -31.61
C GLU A 65 14.02 8.96 -32.25
N MET A 66 14.71 7.99 -31.62
CA MET A 66 15.96 7.39 -32.15
C MET A 66 15.69 6.44 -33.31
N ASP A 67 14.58 5.74 -33.27
CA ASP A 67 14.12 4.77 -34.26
C ASP A 67 12.63 4.98 -34.56
N PRO A 68 12.29 5.89 -35.50
CA PRO A 68 10.90 6.20 -35.84
C PRO A 68 10.09 5.04 -36.39
N ASP A 69 10.75 3.98 -36.87
CA ASP A 69 10.13 2.77 -37.43
C ASP A 69 9.98 1.66 -36.40
N CYS A 70 10.46 1.83 -35.13
CA CYS A 70 10.24 0.90 -34.05
C CYS A 70 8.77 0.93 -33.61
N ALA A 71 7.95 0.05 -34.17
CA ALA A 71 6.52 -0.03 -33.88
C ALA A 71 6.26 -0.37 -32.40
N MET A 72 7.13 -1.21 -31.79
CA MET A 72 6.97 -1.64 -30.40
C MET A 72 7.23 -0.51 -29.38
N ALA A 73 7.99 0.53 -29.74
CA ALA A 73 8.11 1.72 -28.90
C ALA A 73 6.75 2.45 -28.79
N TRP A 74 6.01 2.57 -29.90
CA TRP A 74 4.66 3.12 -29.90
C TRP A 74 3.64 2.23 -29.20
N TRP A 75 3.79 0.90 -29.33
CA TRP A 75 3.02 -0.08 -28.55
C TRP A 75 3.25 0.10 -27.05
N GLY A 76 4.50 0.24 -26.62
CA GLY A 76 4.85 0.45 -25.22
C GLY A 76 4.25 1.75 -24.63
N ILE A 77 4.25 2.85 -25.41
CA ILE A 77 3.58 4.10 -25.02
C ILE A 77 2.07 3.83 -24.81
N ALA A 78 1.42 3.18 -25.79
CA ALA A 78 -0.02 2.88 -25.71
C ALA A 78 -0.35 1.97 -24.51
N TYR A 79 0.50 0.99 -24.22
CA TYR A 79 0.35 0.10 -23.07
C TYR A 79 0.46 0.86 -21.76
N CYS A 80 1.50 1.67 -21.59
CA CYS A 80 1.77 2.37 -20.34
C CYS A 80 0.80 3.51 -20.02
N VAL A 81 0.14 4.12 -20.99
CA VAL A 81 -0.91 5.12 -20.72
C VAL A 81 -2.24 4.48 -20.33
N SER A 82 -2.41 3.18 -20.58
CA SER A 82 -3.64 2.44 -20.27
C SER A 82 -3.80 2.20 -18.77
N SER A 83 -4.96 1.68 -18.39
CA SER A 83 -5.21 1.14 -17.03
C SER A 83 -4.17 0.05 -16.71
N ASN A 84 -3.77 -0.04 -15.46
CA ASN A 84 -3.05 -1.19 -14.91
C ASN A 84 -3.71 -1.64 -13.61
N TYR A 85 -3.25 -2.76 -13.06
CA TYR A 85 -3.83 -3.33 -11.85
C TYR A 85 -3.86 -2.33 -10.67
N ASN A 86 -2.83 -1.49 -10.52
CA ASN A 86 -2.72 -0.52 -9.43
C ASN A 86 -3.38 0.82 -9.73
N TRP A 87 -3.65 1.14 -11.02
CA TRP A 87 -4.26 2.42 -11.40
C TRP A 87 -5.24 2.25 -12.57
N THR A 88 -6.47 1.98 -12.25
CA THR A 88 -7.53 1.70 -13.23
C THR A 88 -7.91 2.87 -14.14
N PRO A 89 -7.79 4.16 -13.75
CA PRO A 89 -8.02 5.24 -14.70
C PRO A 89 -7.01 5.31 -15.84
N GLY A 90 -5.76 4.79 -15.63
CA GLY A 90 -4.66 4.99 -16.56
C GLY A 90 -4.09 6.41 -16.51
N LEU A 91 -3.12 6.70 -17.41
CA LEU A 91 -2.46 8.01 -17.50
C LEU A 91 -2.94 8.84 -18.68
N GLY A 92 -3.66 8.25 -19.63
CA GLY A 92 -4.17 8.92 -20.83
C GLY A 92 -4.77 7.96 -21.83
N SER A 93 -5.11 8.49 -23.02
CA SER A 93 -5.55 7.66 -24.14
C SER A 93 -4.37 7.12 -24.93
N GLY A 94 -4.34 5.82 -25.14
CA GLY A 94 -3.36 5.14 -26.01
C GLY A 94 -3.78 5.05 -27.49
N HIS A 95 -4.88 5.68 -27.89
CA HIS A 95 -5.39 5.58 -29.27
C HIS A 95 -4.36 6.04 -30.31
N ASP A 96 -3.83 7.25 -30.19
CA ASP A 96 -2.91 7.78 -31.20
C ASP A 96 -1.58 7.00 -31.26
N PRO A 97 -0.92 6.65 -30.14
CA PRO A 97 0.25 5.77 -30.16
C PRO A 97 -0.03 4.42 -30.81
N ILE A 98 -1.15 3.76 -30.48
CA ILE A 98 -1.43 2.43 -31.08
C ILE A 98 -1.75 2.52 -32.58
N GLN A 99 -2.38 3.59 -33.07
CA GLN A 99 -2.57 3.81 -34.51
C GLN A 99 -1.22 4.00 -35.21
N LYS A 100 -0.26 4.67 -34.56
CA LYS A 100 1.09 4.78 -35.09
C LYS A 100 1.78 3.42 -35.16
N ALA A 101 1.73 2.60 -34.08
CA ALA A 101 2.24 1.23 -34.11
C ALA A 101 1.60 0.38 -35.22
N MET A 102 0.27 0.48 -35.37
CA MET A 102 -0.47 -0.20 -36.44
C MET A 102 0.00 0.18 -37.84
N SER A 103 0.38 1.45 -38.07
CA SER A 103 0.89 1.92 -39.36
C SER A 103 2.28 1.37 -39.71
N LEU A 104 3.04 0.91 -38.71
CA LEU A 104 4.41 0.37 -38.85
C LEU A 104 4.45 -1.18 -38.78
N ARG A 105 3.33 -1.81 -38.51
CA ARG A 105 3.22 -3.23 -38.18
C ARG A 105 3.83 -4.18 -39.19
N GLU A 106 3.74 -3.87 -40.48
CA GLU A 106 4.22 -4.75 -41.58
C GLU A 106 5.74 -5.02 -41.54
N HIS A 107 6.48 -4.22 -40.77
CA HIS A 107 7.94 -4.37 -40.62
C HIS A 107 8.33 -5.18 -39.37
N CYS A 108 7.35 -5.66 -38.60
CA CYS A 108 7.53 -6.35 -37.32
C CYS A 108 7.50 -7.88 -37.51
N THR A 109 8.00 -8.58 -36.50
CA THR A 109 7.81 -10.04 -36.36
C THR A 109 6.32 -10.37 -36.23
N GLU A 110 5.93 -11.63 -36.47
CA GLU A 110 4.55 -12.07 -36.35
C GLU A 110 4.02 -11.86 -34.90
N LEU A 111 4.83 -12.15 -33.91
CA LEU A 111 4.48 -11.91 -32.49
C LEU A 111 4.19 -10.42 -32.22
N GLU A 112 5.07 -9.53 -32.66
CA GLU A 112 4.89 -8.09 -32.49
C GLU A 112 3.63 -7.57 -33.22
N GLN A 113 3.36 -8.09 -34.42
CA GLN A 113 2.15 -7.76 -35.19
C GLN A 113 0.89 -8.14 -34.42
N ASP A 114 0.89 -9.31 -33.83
CA ASP A 114 -0.25 -9.84 -33.06
C ASP A 114 -0.46 -9.05 -31.76
N LEU A 115 0.63 -8.73 -31.02
CA LEU A 115 0.56 -7.90 -29.82
C LEU A 115 0.02 -6.48 -30.12
N ILE A 116 0.45 -5.88 -31.24
CA ILE A 116 -0.05 -4.57 -31.69
C ILE A 116 -1.55 -4.66 -32.00
N LEU A 117 -1.98 -5.72 -32.69
CA LEU A 117 -3.40 -5.95 -33.00
C LEU A 117 -4.24 -6.16 -31.74
N ALA A 118 -3.74 -6.95 -30.79
CA ALA A 118 -4.45 -7.19 -29.53
C ALA A 118 -4.62 -5.88 -28.74
N LEU A 119 -3.52 -5.12 -28.56
CA LEU A 119 -3.58 -3.86 -27.81
C LEU A 119 -4.47 -2.82 -28.50
N SER A 120 -4.59 -2.84 -29.85
CA SER A 120 -5.48 -1.94 -30.58
C SER A 120 -6.96 -2.09 -30.17
N LYS A 121 -7.35 -3.24 -29.61
CA LYS A 121 -8.71 -3.48 -29.08
C LYS A 121 -8.99 -2.75 -27.77
N ARG A 122 -7.93 -2.36 -27.06
CA ARG A 122 -8.03 -1.62 -25.80
C ARG A 122 -8.27 -0.12 -25.98
N HIS A 123 -8.21 0.39 -27.24
CA HIS A 123 -8.28 1.80 -27.53
C HIS A 123 -9.29 2.10 -28.64
N SER A 124 -10.10 3.13 -28.44
CA SER A 124 -11.01 3.63 -29.47
C SER A 124 -10.93 5.14 -29.60
N GLU A 125 -11.33 5.66 -30.76
CA GLU A 125 -11.41 7.09 -31.01
C GLU A 125 -12.49 7.74 -30.12
N GLU A 126 -13.62 7.08 -29.93
CA GLU A 126 -14.71 7.54 -29.08
C GLU A 126 -14.25 7.70 -27.61
N ALA A 127 -13.50 6.74 -27.09
CA ALA A 127 -12.99 6.80 -25.72
C ALA A 127 -11.95 7.91 -25.54
N ARG A 128 -11.07 8.12 -26.56
CA ARG A 128 -10.13 9.25 -26.60
C ARG A 128 -10.86 10.59 -26.57
N ASP A 129 -11.88 10.75 -27.42
CA ASP A 129 -12.60 12.02 -27.56
C ASP A 129 -13.52 12.31 -26.36
N ALA A 130 -13.94 11.25 -25.63
CA ALA A 130 -14.70 11.36 -24.39
C ALA A 130 -13.82 11.55 -23.13
N ALA A 131 -12.50 11.53 -23.26
CA ALA A 131 -11.61 11.64 -22.12
C ALA A 131 -11.73 13.03 -21.45
N ASP A 132 -11.95 13.03 -20.13
CA ASP A 132 -11.98 14.21 -19.28
C ASP A 132 -11.19 13.95 -18.00
N PRO A 133 -9.93 14.40 -17.94
CA PRO A 133 -9.10 14.20 -16.75
C PRO A 133 -9.65 14.83 -15.47
N SER A 134 -10.55 15.84 -15.58
CA SER A 134 -11.13 16.49 -14.40
C SER A 134 -12.04 15.56 -13.59
N VAL A 135 -12.55 14.50 -14.22
CA VAL A 135 -13.37 13.45 -13.61
C VAL A 135 -12.70 12.09 -13.69
N LEU A 136 -11.37 12.05 -13.86
CA LEU A 136 -10.55 10.84 -14.00
C LEU A 136 -10.95 9.91 -15.18
N ASN A 137 -11.67 10.42 -16.16
CA ASN A 137 -11.88 9.71 -17.40
C ASN A 137 -10.68 9.93 -18.32
N MET A 138 -9.75 8.98 -18.33
CA MET A 138 -8.52 9.02 -19.11
C MET A 138 -8.66 8.36 -20.48
N GLY A 139 -9.88 8.04 -20.92
CA GLY A 139 -10.14 7.34 -22.17
C GLY A 139 -9.95 5.83 -22.09
N ASN A 140 -10.06 5.27 -20.90
CA ASN A 140 -10.09 3.84 -20.63
C ASN A 140 -11.49 3.42 -20.17
N SER A 141 -11.91 2.19 -20.45
CA SER A 141 -13.19 1.66 -19.98
C SER A 141 -13.11 0.16 -19.70
N PRO A 142 -14.02 -0.37 -18.86
CA PRO A 142 -14.13 -1.82 -18.63
C PRO A 142 -14.31 -2.62 -19.93
N GLU A 143 -15.12 -2.12 -20.86
CA GLU A 143 -15.41 -2.81 -22.12
C GLU A 143 -14.15 -2.93 -23.00
N LEU A 144 -13.29 -1.90 -22.99
CA LEU A 144 -12.02 -1.92 -23.72
C LEU A 144 -11.01 -2.87 -23.05
N ASN A 145 -11.01 -2.96 -21.73
CA ASN A 145 -10.20 -3.96 -21.01
C ASN A 145 -10.66 -5.39 -21.33
N ILE A 146 -11.99 -5.65 -21.40
CA ILE A 146 -12.55 -6.93 -21.81
C ILE A 146 -12.11 -7.27 -23.24
N ALA A 147 -12.27 -6.35 -24.17
CA ALA A 147 -11.89 -6.57 -25.57
C ALA A 147 -10.38 -6.87 -25.73
N PHE A 148 -9.54 -6.27 -24.90
CA PHE A 148 -8.10 -6.57 -24.87
C PHE A 148 -7.83 -7.97 -24.32
N ALA A 149 -8.42 -8.35 -23.20
CA ALA A 149 -8.25 -9.67 -22.61
C ALA A 149 -8.72 -10.78 -23.56
N GLU A 150 -9.87 -10.58 -24.24
CA GLU A 150 -10.38 -11.49 -25.26
C GLU A 150 -9.44 -11.60 -26.49
N ALA A 151 -8.78 -10.50 -26.86
CA ALA A 151 -7.80 -10.51 -27.94
C ALA A 151 -6.48 -11.18 -27.57
N MET A 152 -6.09 -11.15 -26.28
CA MET A 152 -4.88 -11.81 -25.78
C MET A 152 -5.04 -13.34 -25.61
N ALA A 153 -6.25 -13.83 -25.34
CA ALA A 153 -6.48 -15.26 -25.12
C ALA A 153 -5.97 -16.15 -26.29
N PRO A 154 -6.29 -15.91 -27.57
CA PRO A 154 -5.74 -16.71 -28.67
C PRO A 154 -4.23 -16.53 -28.87
N LEU A 155 -3.64 -15.41 -28.44
CA LEU A 155 -2.19 -15.21 -28.50
C LEU A 155 -1.49 -16.09 -27.45
N TYR A 156 -2.03 -16.16 -26.25
CA TYR A 156 -1.53 -17.06 -25.22
C TYR A 156 -1.51 -18.52 -25.69
N GLU A 157 -2.55 -18.97 -26.38
CA GLU A 157 -2.59 -20.32 -26.97
C GLU A 157 -1.60 -20.48 -28.14
N LYS A 158 -1.49 -19.43 -29.01
CA LYS A 158 -0.61 -19.48 -30.19
C LYS A 158 0.87 -19.46 -29.84
N TYR A 159 1.26 -18.69 -28.83
CA TYR A 159 2.63 -18.49 -28.39
C TYR A 159 2.88 -19.24 -27.07
N ASP A 160 2.43 -20.49 -27.01
CA ASP A 160 2.59 -21.36 -25.82
C ASP A 160 4.04 -21.38 -25.32
N GLY A 161 4.21 -21.11 -24.03
CA GLY A 161 5.52 -21.01 -23.38
C GLY A 161 6.24 -19.66 -23.54
N ASP A 162 5.70 -18.67 -24.27
CA ASP A 162 6.22 -17.31 -24.25
C ASP A 162 5.79 -16.60 -22.96
N LEU A 163 6.75 -16.33 -22.07
CA LEU A 163 6.47 -15.82 -20.73
C LEU A 163 6.00 -14.37 -20.72
N ASP A 164 6.45 -13.56 -21.68
CA ASP A 164 5.99 -12.16 -21.80
C ASP A 164 4.54 -12.11 -22.29
N VAL A 165 4.18 -12.94 -23.29
CA VAL A 165 2.77 -13.08 -23.73
C VAL A 165 1.91 -13.57 -22.60
N THR A 166 2.39 -14.54 -21.81
CA THR A 166 1.70 -15.06 -20.62
C THR A 166 1.47 -13.94 -19.59
N ALA A 167 2.50 -13.15 -19.28
CA ALA A 167 2.40 -12.06 -18.33
C ALA A 167 1.41 -10.97 -18.78
N ILE A 168 1.47 -10.57 -20.07
CA ILE A 168 0.53 -9.58 -20.63
C ILE A 168 -0.91 -10.08 -20.59
N TYR A 169 -1.14 -11.38 -20.85
CA TYR A 169 -2.48 -11.96 -20.78
C TYR A 169 -2.99 -12.03 -19.33
N VAL A 170 -2.15 -12.48 -18.40
CA VAL A 170 -2.47 -12.50 -16.96
C VAL A 170 -2.84 -11.09 -16.47
N GLU A 171 -2.02 -10.08 -16.78
CA GLU A 171 -2.33 -8.70 -16.39
C GLU A 171 -3.63 -8.19 -17.04
N ALA A 172 -3.90 -8.56 -18.29
CA ALA A 172 -5.16 -8.21 -18.95
C ALA A 172 -6.37 -8.79 -18.22
N LEU A 173 -6.29 -10.05 -17.75
CA LEU A 173 -7.33 -10.67 -16.92
C LEU A 173 -7.46 -10.00 -15.55
N MET A 174 -6.35 -9.69 -14.88
CA MET A 174 -6.34 -8.99 -13.59
C MET A 174 -6.99 -7.60 -13.68
N ASN A 175 -6.80 -6.89 -14.78
CA ASN A 175 -7.40 -5.58 -15.02
C ASN A 175 -8.93 -5.60 -15.17
N LEU A 176 -9.55 -6.76 -15.33
CA LEU A 176 -11.02 -6.91 -15.34
C LEU A 176 -11.61 -6.74 -13.92
N LYS A 177 -10.83 -7.06 -12.90
CA LYS A 177 -11.20 -7.03 -11.47
C LYS A 177 -10.07 -6.47 -10.60
N ALA A 178 -9.44 -5.37 -11.03
CA ALA A 178 -8.35 -4.77 -10.30
C ALA A 178 -8.73 -4.51 -8.83
N TRP A 179 -7.90 -4.97 -7.89
CA TRP A 179 -8.11 -4.93 -6.44
C TRP A 179 -9.33 -5.72 -5.92
N GLN A 180 -9.99 -6.51 -6.77
CA GLN A 180 -11.22 -7.25 -6.45
C GLN A 180 -11.14 -8.70 -6.97
N LEU A 181 -9.96 -9.30 -6.98
CA LEU A 181 -9.79 -10.70 -7.43
C LEU A 181 -10.41 -11.69 -6.44
N TRP A 182 -10.52 -11.33 -5.17
CA TRP A 182 -11.05 -12.16 -4.10
C TRP A 182 -12.13 -11.41 -3.34
N ASP A 183 -13.26 -12.09 -3.12
CA ASP A 183 -14.36 -11.60 -2.29
C ASP A 183 -14.21 -12.13 -0.87
N LYS A 184 -14.39 -11.27 0.13
CA LYS A 184 -14.39 -11.64 1.54
C LYS A 184 -15.76 -11.44 2.14
N ASP A 185 -16.39 -12.52 2.60
CA ASP A 185 -17.60 -12.42 3.41
C ASP A 185 -17.27 -11.79 4.78
N THR A 186 -17.86 -10.65 5.07
CA THR A 186 -17.56 -9.87 6.28
C THR A 186 -18.05 -10.53 7.57
N LYS A 187 -18.99 -11.49 7.48
CA LYS A 187 -19.58 -12.19 8.64
C LYS A 187 -18.83 -13.47 8.96
N SER A 188 -18.56 -14.30 7.95
CA SER A 188 -17.86 -15.58 8.12
C SER A 188 -16.35 -15.41 8.05
N GLY A 189 -15.85 -14.36 7.39
CA GLY A 189 -14.44 -14.17 7.05
C GLY A 189 -13.96 -15.11 5.93
N GLU A 190 -14.88 -15.83 5.27
CA GLU A 190 -14.55 -16.71 4.14
C GLU A 190 -14.09 -15.86 2.95
N ILE A 191 -13.02 -16.32 2.28
CA ILE A 191 -12.46 -15.68 1.09
C ILE A 191 -12.66 -16.62 -0.09
N THR A 192 -13.29 -16.10 -1.15
CA THR A 192 -13.61 -16.84 -2.38
C THR A 192 -13.15 -16.06 -3.61
N PRO A 193 -12.84 -16.72 -4.74
CA PRO A 193 -12.53 -16.00 -5.98
C PRO A 193 -13.74 -15.19 -6.45
N ALA A 194 -13.49 -13.97 -6.94
CA ALA A 194 -14.55 -13.07 -7.38
C ALA A 194 -15.24 -13.54 -8.67
N ASP A 195 -14.51 -14.27 -9.51
CA ASP A 195 -15.03 -14.92 -10.73
C ASP A 195 -14.10 -16.03 -11.23
N ASP A 196 -14.48 -16.67 -12.34
CA ASP A 196 -13.70 -17.74 -12.96
C ASP A 196 -12.35 -17.23 -13.53
N ASN A 197 -12.22 -15.95 -13.90
CA ASN A 197 -10.98 -15.38 -14.39
C ASN A 197 -9.91 -15.33 -13.29
N THR A 198 -10.31 -15.13 -12.03
CA THR A 198 -9.38 -15.18 -10.88
C THR A 198 -8.73 -16.56 -10.76
N LEU A 199 -9.50 -17.63 -10.91
CA LEU A 199 -8.95 -18.98 -10.90
C LEU A 199 -8.10 -19.26 -12.14
N LEU A 200 -8.54 -18.78 -13.31
CA LEU A 200 -7.82 -18.96 -14.57
C LEU A 200 -6.43 -18.32 -14.53
N LEU A 201 -6.33 -17.04 -14.10
CA LEU A 201 -5.04 -16.34 -14.07
C LEU A 201 -4.05 -16.98 -13.07
N VAL A 202 -4.54 -17.48 -11.92
CA VAL A 202 -3.71 -18.20 -10.95
C VAL A 202 -3.21 -19.52 -11.56
N ASP A 203 -4.08 -20.30 -12.18
CA ASP A 203 -3.74 -21.57 -12.82
C ASP A 203 -2.74 -21.38 -13.99
N ILE A 204 -2.87 -20.31 -14.79
CA ILE A 204 -1.91 -19.96 -15.86
C ILE A 204 -0.53 -19.74 -15.26
N MET A 205 -0.41 -18.96 -14.20
CA MET A 205 0.90 -18.68 -13.57
C MET A 205 1.48 -19.90 -12.88
N GLU A 206 0.67 -20.66 -12.12
CA GLU A 206 1.11 -21.89 -11.47
C GLU A 206 1.64 -22.91 -12.51
N ARG A 207 0.93 -23.08 -13.63
CA ARG A 207 1.42 -23.94 -14.74
C ARG A 207 2.70 -23.41 -15.38
N ALA A 208 2.84 -22.10 -15.55
CA ALA A 208 4.10 -21.54 -16.07
C ALA A 208 5.28 -21.85 -15.12
N PHE A 209 5.10 -21.67 -13.81
CA PHE A 209 6.12 -21.99 -12.80
C PHE A 209 6.43 -23.49 -12.71
N GLU A 210 5.44 -24.36 -12.92
CA GLU A 210 5.65 -25.82 -12.93
C GLU A 210 6.44 -26.29 -14.15
N ASN A 211 6.22 -25.68 -15.32
CA ASN A 211 6.74 -26.13 -16.59
C ASN A 211 8.06 -25.45 -17.02
N SER A 212 8.42 -24.31 -16.41
CA SER A 212 9.63 -23.55 -16.78
C SER A 212 10.35 -23.00 -15.55
N ASP A 213 11.66 -23.26 -15.46
CA ASP A 213 12.51 -22.63 -14.46
C ASP A 213 12.72 -21.14 -14.75
N GLU A 214 12.68 -20.72 -16.03
CA GLU A 214 12.74 -19.31 -16.43
C GLU A 214 11.52 -18.54 -15.93
N ALA A 215 10.34 -19.16 -15.90
CA ALA A 215 9.12 -18.54 -15.37
C ALA A 215 9.29 -18.17 -13.89
N LYS A 216 10.01 -18.99 -13.10
CA LYS A 216 10.24 -18.75 -11.66
C LYS A 216 11.09 -17.51 -11.38
N THR A 217 11.80 -17.01 -12.39
CA THR A 217 12.61 -15.78 -12.31
C THR A 217 12.13 -14.70 -13.27
N HIS A 218 10.91 -14.87 -13.84
CA HIS A 218 10.33 -13.85 -14.73
C HIS A 218 9.74 -12.72 -13.91
N PRO A 219 10.25 -11.46 -14.02
CA PRO A 219 9.89 -10.38 -13.10
C PRO A 219 8.40 -10.05 -13.11
N ALA A 220 7.76 -10.01 -14.30
CA ALA A 220 6.33 -9.74 -14.38
C ALA A 220 5.49 -10.85 -13.76
N LEU A 221 5.80 -12.14 -14.03
CA LEU A 221 5.03 -13.25 -13.47
C LEU A 221 5.17 -13.32 -11.96
N CYS A 222 6.37 -13.12 -11.40
CA CYS A 222 6.57 -13.07 -9.96
C CYS A 222 5.81 -11.90 -9.32
N HIS A 223 5.84 -10.72 -9.94
CA HIS A 223 5.10 -9.52 -9.50
C HIS A 223 3.59 -9.76 -9.49
N LEU A 224 3.04 -10.18 -10.64
CA LEU A 224 1.60 -10.41 -10.78
C LEU A 224 1.09 -11.54 -9.88
N TYR A 225 1.94 -12.55 -9.59
CA TYR A 225 1.58 -13.64 -8.69
C TYR A 225 1.47 -13.19 -7.22
N CYS A 226 2.33 -12.24 -6.79
CA CYS A 226 2.17 -11.59 -5.49
C CYS A 226 0.79 -10.90 -5.41
N HIS A 227 0.47 -10.05 -6.37
CA HIS A 227 -0.83 -9.37 -6.43
C HIS A 227 -2.03 -10.34 -6.53
N ALA A 228 -1.89 -11.42 -7.29
CA ALA A 228 -2.97 -12.39 -7.45
C ALA A 228 -3.31 -13.12 -6.15
N LEU A 229 -2.32 -13.30 -5.25
CA LEU A 229 -2.49 -14.10 -4.04
C LEU A 229 -2.52 -13.31 -2.73
N GLU A 230 -2.16 -12.03 -2.72
CA GLU A 230 -2.14 -11.20 -1.50
C GLU A 230 -3.46 -11.19 -0.73
N LEU A 231 -4.59 -11.24 -1.44
CA LEU A 231 -5.95 -11.30 -0.87
C LEU A 231 -6.54 -12.72 -0.82
N SER A 232 -5.81 -13.71 -1.31
CA SER A 232 -6.29 -15.09 -1.36
C SER A 232 -6.33 -15.74 0.03
N PRO A 233 -7.00 -16.88 0.20
CA PRO A 233 -6.94 -17.66 1.44
C PRO A 233 -5.59 -18.38 1.63
N PHE A 234 -4.66 -18.30 0.67
CA PHE A 234 -3.36 -18.99 0.67
C PHE A 234 -2.21 -18.11 0.16
N PRO A 235 -1.98 -16.90 0.74
CA PRO A 235 -0.94 -15.99 0.27
C PRO A 235 0.47 -16.59 0.34
N GLU A 236 0.69 -17.58 1.23
CA GLU A 236 1.97 -18.27 1.37
C GLU A 236 2.44 -19.00 0.11
N LYS A 237 1.54 -19.31 -0.83
CA LYS A 237 1.94 -19.90 -2.12
C LYS A 237 2.80 -18.95 -2.96
N ALA A 238 2.66 -17.64 -2.77
CA ALA A 238 3.46 -16.65 -3.49
C ALA A 238 4.86 -16.43 -2.90
N LEU A 239 5.18 -16.98 -1.72
CA LEU A 239 6.50 -16.80 -1.08
C LEU A 239 7.69 -17.12 -2.00
N PRO A 240 7.71 -18.23 -2.76
CA PRO A 240 8.85 -18.51 -3.65
C PRO A 240 9.07 -17.43 -4.72
N ALA A 241 8.00 -16.88 -5.28
CA ALA A 241 8.06 -15.79 -6.27
C ALA A 241 8.46 -14.46 -5.60
N ALA A 242 7.93 -14.19 -4.41
CA ALA A 242 8.29 -13.03 -3.61
C ALA A 242 9.79 -13.05 -3.24
N ASP A 243 10.32 -14.19 -2.78
CA ASP A 243 11.73 -14.32 -2.42
C ASP A 243 12.67 -14.07 -3.60
N VAL A 244 12.32 -14.57 -4.79
CA VAL A 244 13.09 -14.28 -6.01
C VAL A 244 13.06 -12.80 -6.34
N LEU A 245 11.91 -12.16 -6.22
CA LEU A 245 11.71 -10.76 -6.63
C LEU A 245 12.54 -9.77 -5.81
N ARG A 246 12.93 -10.12 -4.56
CA ARG A 246 13.72 -9.25 -3.65
C ARG A 246 14.99 -8.72 -4.28
N ASP A 247 15.71 -9.56 -5.03
CA ASP A 247 17.03 -9.27 -5.58
C ASP A 247 17.06 -9.29 -7.12
N LEU A 248 15.91 -9.58 -7.76
CA LEU A 248 15.86 -9.82 -9.21
C LEU A 248 16.17 -8.56 -10.02
N MET A 249 15.60 -7.43 -9.65
CA MET A 249 15.77 -6.13 -10.32
C MET A 249 15.96 -5.02 -9.29
N PRO A 250 17.13 -4.93 -8.64
CA PRO A 250 17.32 -4.12 -7.43
C PRO A 250 17.20 -2.60 -7.64
N GLY A 251 17.31 -2.11 -8.87
CA GLY A 251 17.09 -0.70 -9.20
C GLY A 251 15.62 -0.31 -9.40
N LEU A 252 14.69 -1.25 -9.32
CA LEU A 252 13.27 -1.04 -9.58
C LEU A 252 12.45 -1.12 -8.28
N GLY A 253 12.26 0.03 -7.62
CA GLY A 253 11.75 0.11 -6.26
C GLY A 253 10.40 -0.59 -6.06
N HIS A 254 9.46 -0.51 -7.00
CA HIS A 254 8.18 -1.20 -6.86
C HIS A 254 8.33 -2.73 -6.90
N LEU A 255 9.17 -3.27 -7.78
CA LEU A 255 9.40 -4.71 -7.81
C LEU A 255 10.09 -5.22 -6.54
N VAL A 256 11.07 -4.47 -6.02
CA VAL A 256 11.76 -4.79 -4.76
C VAL A 256 10.81 -4.75 -3.57
N HIS A 257 9.82 -3.86 -3.58
CA HIS A 257 8.81 -3.71 -2.54
C HIS A 257 7.78 -4.85 -2.52
N MET A 258 7.43 -5.43 -3.69
CA MET A 258 6.32 -6.38 -3.85
C MET A 258 6.34 -7.59 -2.89
N PRO A 259 7.49 -8.18 -2.53
CA PRO A 259 7.51 -9.26 -1.54
C PRO A 259 6.82 -8.93 -0.22
N SER A 260 6.83 -7.67 0.20
CA SER A 260 6.25 -7.25 1.47
C SER A 260 4.75 -7.45 1.58
N HIS A 261 4.03 -7.46 0.45
CA HIS A 261 2.62 -7.79 0.40
C HIS A 261 2.35 -9.20 0.95
N ILE A 262 3.19 -10.15 0.58
CA ILE A 262 3.10 -11.53 1.04
C ILE A 262 3.68 -11.69 2.45
N ASP A 263 4.84 -11.07 2.71
CA ASP A 263 5.52 -11.14 4.01
C ASP A 263 4.61 -10.71 5.17
N ALA A 264 3.86 -9.62 4.99
CA ALA A 264 2.94 -9.10 5.99
C ALA A 264 1.83 -10.12 6.34
N TRP A 265 1.30 -10.85 5.35
CA TRP A 265 0.29 -11.88 5.58
C TRP A 265 0.83 -13.15 6.25
N VAL A 266 2.11 -13.48 6.02
CA VAL A 266 2.71 -14.69 6.60
C VAL A 266 3.51 -14.42 7.88
N GLY A 267 3.59 -13.16 8.33
CA GLY A 267 4.25 -12.78 9.58
C GLY A 267 5.77 -12.61 9.47
N GLN A 268 6.27 -12.38 8.26
CA GLN A 268 7.69 -12.09 7.98
C GLN A 268 7.95 -10.57 8.05
N TRP A 269 7.72 -9.99 9.24
CA TRP A 269 7.77 -8.54 9.45
C TRP A 269 9.14 -7.92 9.16
N LYS A 270 10.21 -8.64 9.50
CA LYS A 270 11.58 -8.18 9.23
C LYS A 270 11.85 -8.11 7.73
N GLU A 271 11.51 -9.18 7.02
CA GLU A 271 11.68 -9.28 5.58
C GLU A 271 10.89 -8.18 4.85
N ALA A 272 9.67 -7.91 5.29
CA ALA A 272 8.85 -6.81 4.79
C ALA A 272 9.49 -5.44 5.04
N ILE A 273 10.11 -5.20 6.20
CA ILE A 273 10.84 -3.97 6.50
C ILE A 273 12.06 -3.84 5.59
N ASP A 274 12.88 -4.89 5.51
CA ASP A 274 14.16 -4.86 4.78
C ASP A 274 13.95 -4.60 3.29
N CYS A 275 12.99 -5.30 2.64
CA CYS A 275 12.73 -5.10 1.21
C CYS A 275 12.16 -3.71 0.92
N ASN A 276 11.30 -3.15 1.80
CA ASN A 276 10.82 -1.79 1.60
C ASN A 276 11.89 -0.72 1.86
N ILE A 277 12.85 -0.96 2.76
CA ILE A 277 14.02 -0.08 2.90
C ILE A 277 14.84 -0.09 1.62
N ALA A 278 15.11 -1.27 1.05
CA ALA A 278 15.79 -1.41 -0.23
C ALA A 278 15.02 -0.74 -1.38
N ALA A 279 13.69 -0.88 -1.40
CA ALA A 279 12.82 -0.21 -2.37
C ALA A 279 12.90 1.34 -2.27
N VAL A 280 12.89 1.88 -1.04
CA VAL A 280 13.06 3.33 -0.81
C VAL A 280 14.45 3.81 -1.27
N GLU A 281 15.50 3.02 -1.08
CA GLU A 281 16.85 3.34 -1.54
C GLU A 281 16.93 3.30 -3.08
N ALA A 282 16.30 2.32 -3.73
CA ALA A 282 16.18 2.27 -5.18
C ALA A 282 15.42 3.48 -5.74
N ASP A 283 14.32 3.87 -5.09
CA ASP A 283 13.54 5.05 -5.46
C ASP A 283 14.32 6.36 -5.25
N ASP A 284 15.08 6.49 -4.18
CA ASP A 284 15.95 7.65 -3.97
C ASP A 284 17.03 7.73 -5.05
N ARG A 285 17.61 6.59 -5.43
CA ARG A 285 18.56 6.51 -6.54
C ARG A 285 17.91 6.92 -7.86
N TYR A 286 16.70 6.43 -8.13
CA TYR A 286 15.92 6.85 -9.30
C TYR A 286 15.73 8.37 -9.34
N VAL A 287 15.40 8.99 -8.20
CA VAL A 287 15.23 10.45 -8.09
C VAL A 287 16.54 11.20 -8.33
N GLU A 288 17.67 10.70 -7.82
CA GLU A 288 18.99 11.30 -8.09
C GLU A 288 19.31 11.29 -9.59
N ILE A 289 19.02 10.18 -10.29
CA ILE A 289 19.27 10.04 -11.73
C ILE A 289 18.35 10.94 -12.54
N THR A 290 17.06 10.99 -12.18
CA THR A 290 16.01 11.59 -13.03
C THR A 290 15.63 13.02 -12.64
N GLY A 291 16.10 13.52 -11.50
CA GLY A 291 15.72 14.83 -10.97
C GLY A 291 14.30 14.89 -10.43
N ASN A 292 13.67 13.73 -10.14
CA ASN A 292 12.32 13.64 -9.55
C ASN A 292 11.20 14.26 -10.42
N GLU A 293 11.24 14.07 -11.73
CA GLU A 293 10.24 14.63 -12.64
C GLU A 293 8.95 13.81 -12.71
N SER A 294 9.03 12.50 -12.41
CA SER A 294 7.88 11.60 -12.40
C SER A 294 6.91 11.97 -11.27
N GLN A 295 5.66 12.23 -11.64
CA GLN A 295 4.68 12.78 -10.69
C GLN A 295 3.81 11.68 -10.08
N PHE A 296 3.33 10.77 -10.93
CA PHE A 296 2.48 9.68 -10.48
C PHE A 296 3.27 8.64 -9.67
N TYR A 297 4.51 8.35 -10.05
CA TYR A 297 5.37 7.41 -9.32
C TYR A 297 5.65 7.84 -7.86
N LYS A 298 5.42 9.08 -7.48
CA LYS A 298 5.47 9.52 -6.07
C LYS A 298 4.51 8.77 -5.16
N PHE A 299 3.38 8.28 -5.68
CA PHE A 299 2.45 7.46 -4.91
C PHE A 299 3.10 6.13 -4.53
N TYR A 300 3.80 5.47 -5.47
CA TYR A 300 4.54 4.23 -5.20
C TYR A 300 5.65 4.45 -4.18
N ARG A 301 6.42 5.53 -4.31
CA ARG A 301 7.45 5.88 -3.33
C ARG A 301 6.86 6.11 -1.93
N MET A 302 5.74 6.81 -1.84
CA MET A 302 5.04 7.04 -0.57
C MET A 302 4.51 5.73 0.01
N HIS A 303 4.02 4.84 -0.83
CA HIS A 303 3.56 3.52 -0.46
C HIS A 303 4.69 2.66 0.14
N ASN A 304 5.89 2.66 -0.47
CA ASN A 304 7.06 1.97 0.06
C ASN A 304 7.44 2.49 1.46
N HIS A 305 7.45 3.80 1.67
CA HIS A 305 7.64 4.39 3.00
C HIS A 305 6.58 3.94 4.00
N HIS A 306 5.32 3.93 3.59
CA HIS A 306 4.20 3.52 4.44
C HIS A 306 4.36 2.06 4.90
N PHE A 307 4.80 1.17 4.02
CA PHE A 307 5.09 -0.22 4.37
C PHE A 307 6.21 -0.36 5.41
N VAL A 308 7.33 0.38 5.25
CA VAL A 308 8.39 0.39 6.28
C VAL A 308 7.80 0.80 7.62
N VAL A 309 7.04 1.91 7.65
CA VAL A 309 6.46 2.46 8.89
C VAL A 309 5.52 1.45 9.54
N TRP A 310 4.60 0.90 8.77
CA TRP A 310 3.57 -0.01 9.26
C TRP A 310 4.17 -1.32 9.80
N CYS A 311 5.04 -1.96 9.02
CA CYS A 311 5.72 -3.20 9.46
C CYS A 311 6.63 -2.96 10.66
N ALA A 312 7.36 -1.84 10.71
CA ALA A 312 8.20 -1.48 11.84
C ALA A 312 7.38 -1.25 13.12
N MET A 313 6.15 -0.69 13.00
CA MET A 313 5.22 -0.57 14.14
C MET A 313 4.79 -1.95 14.66
N PHE A 314 4.58 -2.94 13.77
CA PHE A 314 4.25 -4.31 14.16
C PHE A 314 5.44 -5.08 14.76
N ASP A 315 6.65 -4.77 14.34
CA ASP A 315 7.90 -5.41 14.81
C ASP A 315 8.54 -4.68 16.01
N GLY A 316 7.90 -3.61 16.53
CA GLY A 316 8.38 -2.87 17.71
C GLY A 316 9.57 -1.94 17.48
N GLN A 317 9.85 -1.59 16.23
CA GLN A 317 10.98 -0.77 15.81
C GLN A 317 10.58 0.72 15.72
N TYR A 318 10.54 1.41 16.84
CA TYR A 318 10.15 2.83 16.93
C TYR A 318 11.05 3.74 16.11
N GLU A 319 12.37 3.60 16.24
CA GLU A 319 13.33 4.46 15.55
C GLU A 319 13.21 4.33 14.03
N THR A 320 13.08 3.09 13.53
CA THR A 320 12.85 2.81 12.11
C THR A 320 11.53 3.41 11.65
N ALA A 321 10.43 3.14 12.37
CA ALA A 321 9.11 3.63 12.02
C ALA A 321 9.08 5.18 11.95
N LEU A 322 9.60 5.87 12.98
CA LEU A 322 9.59 7.33 13.03
C LEU A 322 10.50 7.95 11.96
N LYS A 323 11.69 7.37 11.75
CA LYS A 323 12.63 7.82 10.71
C LYS A 323 11.96 7.81 9.33
N TYR A 324 11.33 6.69 8.96
CA TYR A 324 10.73 6.56 7.63
C TYR A 324 9.40 7.31 7.50
N ALA A 325 8.63 7.46 8.58
CA ALA A 325 7.46 8.34 8.59
C ALA A 325 7.84 9.81 8.33
N ARG A 326 8.88 10.32 9.01
CA ARG A 326 9.36 11.69 8.78
C ARG A 326 10.05 11.83 7.41
N LYS A 327 10.80 10.82 6.96
CA LYS A 327 11.39 10.81 5.61
C LYS A 327 10.30 10.88 4.55
N ALA A 328 9.22 10.11 4.67
CA ALA A 328 8.08 10.17 3.76
C ALA A 328 7.50 11.59 3.66
N VAL A 329 7.22 12.23 4.79
CA VAL A 329 6.73 13.63 4.82
C VAL A 329 7.72 14.57 4.14
N SER A 330 9.04 14.38 4.33
CA SER A 330 10.07 15.23 3.73
C SER A 330 10.22 15.06 2.21
N THR A 331 9.74 13.96 1.62
CA THR A 331 9.72 13.77 0.17
C THR A 331 8.60 14.57 -0.52
N LEU A 332 7.61 15.00 0.26
CA LEU A 332 6.58 15.91 -0.24
C LEU A 332 7.21 17.29 -0.42
N PRO A 333 6.83 18.07 -1.45
CA PRO A 333 7.39 19.39 -1.67
C PRO A 333 7.24 20.28 -0.44
N GLN A 334 8.36 20.76 0.04
CA GLN A 334 8.47 21.72 1.12
C GLN A 334 8.44 23.12 0.49
N GLY A 335 7.32 23.81 0.53
CA GLY A 335 7.25 25.22 0.16
C GLY A 335 6.88 26.08 1.37
N ASP A 336 6.85 27.42 1.22
CA ASP A 336 6.41 28.34 2.28
C ASP A 336 5.16 27.79 2.96
N GLU A 337 5.32 27.40 4.18
CA GLU A 337 4.45 26.76 5.16
C GLU A 337 3.25 25.92 4.66
N ASN A 338 2.68 26.18 3.47
CA ASN A 338 1.54 25.42 2.92
C ASN A 338 1.54 25.33 1.39
N SER A 339 2.34 26.13 0.69
CA SER A 339 2.28 26.23 -0.78
C SER A 339 2.87 25.02 -1.50
N GLY A 340 3.81 24.28 -0.87
CA GLY A 340 4.49 23.15 -1.51
C GLY A 340 3.56 21.97 -1.75
N VAL A 341 2.73 21.61 -0.78
CA VAL A 341 1.74 20.55 -0.93
C VAL A 341 0.65 20.99 -1.92
N GLN A 342 0.12 22.21 -1.80
CA GLN A 342 -0.83 22.75 -2.78
C GLN A 342 -0.28 22.82 -4.20
N PHE A 343 0.98 23.21 -4.38
CA PHE A 343 1.59 23.31 -5.69
C PHE A 343 1.78 21.93 -6.34
N MET A 344 2.18 20.93 -5.58
CA MET A 344 2.26 19.54 -6.04
C MET A 344 0.89 19.00 -6.44
N LEU A 345 -0.12 19.37 -5.69
CA LEU A 345 -1.48 18.88 -5.80
C LEU A 345 -2.25 19.55 -6.94
N ALA A 346 -1.97 20.84 -7.21
CA ALA A 346 -2.56 21.57 -8.33
C ALA A 346 -1.86 21.28 -9.67
N GLY A 347 -0.63 20.79 -9.65
CA GLY A 347 0.22 20.62 -10.85
C GLY A 347 0.16 19.24 -11.51
N ILE A 348 -0.31 18.21 -10.81
CA ILE A 348 -0.17 16.82 -11.27
C ILE A 348 -1.51 16.18 -11.62
N ILE A 349 -2.41 16.19 -10.69
CA ILE A 349 -3.78 15.71 -10.80
C ILE A 349 -4.57 16.52 -9.76
N PRO A 350 -5.78 17.01 -10.05
CA PRO A 350 -6.63 17.68 -9.06
C PRO A 350 -6.84 16.86 -7.78
N MET A 351 -6.56 15.56 -7.82
CA MET A 351 -6.71 14.60 -6.74
C MET A 351 -5.42 14.25 -5.97
N GLY A 352 -4.25 14.75 -6.36
CA GLY A 352 -3.01 14.43 -5.66
C GLY A 352 -3.04 14.77 -4.16
N ALA A 353 -3.68 15.89 -3.75
CA ALA A 353 -3.94 16.26 -2.36
C ALA A 353 -4.74 15.20 -1.63
N ILE A 354 -5.76 14.72 -2.30
CA ILE A 354 -6.72 13.76 -1.79
C ILE A 354 -6.03 12.48 -1.31
N PHE A 355 -5.02 12.02 -2.07
CA PHE A 355 -4.27 10.80 -1.76
C PHE A 355 -3.06 11.03 -0.85
N LEU A 356 -2.29 12.11 -1.04
CA LEU A 356 -0.99 12.26 -0.39
C LEU A 356 -1.06 12.90 1.00
N GLU A 357 -2.08 13.71 1.28
CA GLU A 357 -2.22 14.37 2.57
C GLU A 357 -2.37 13.37 3.73
N SER A 358 -3.04 12.25 3.50
CA SER A 358 -3.26 11.21 4.50
C SER A 358 -1.94 10.64 5.06
N TYR A 359 -0.91 10.53 4.25
CA TYR A 359 0.40 10.00 4.67
C TYR A 359 1.15 10.95 5.62
N VAL A 360 0.79 12.24 5.62
CA VAL A 360 1.36 13.21 6.57
C VAL A 360 1.02 12.83 8.01
N THR A 361 -0.02 12.03 8.22
CA THR A 361 -0.45 11.56 9.55
C THR A 361 0.46 10.51 10.18
N MET A 362 1.30 9.81 9.41
CA MET A 362 2.10 8.68 9.87
C MET A 362 2.95 8.94 11.12
N PRO A 363 3.68 10.07 11.28
CA PRO A 363 4.46 10.30 12.50
C PRO A 363 3.63 10.28 13.78
N TRP A 364 2.38 10.79 13.75
CA TRP A 364 1.48 10.77 14.92
C TRP A 364 1.03 9.35 15.25
N HIS A 365 0.72 8.53 14.25
CA HIS A 365 0.38 7.12 14.48
C HIS A 365 1.54 6.34 15.09
N VAL A 366 2.78 6.58 14.65
CA VAL A 366 3.98 5.99 15.25
C VAL A 366 4.11 6.43 16.71
N MET A 367 3.99 7.72 16.99
CA MET A 367 4.12 8.24 18.37
C MET A 367 3.03 7.69 19.29
N ILE A 368 1.78 7.55 18.81
CA ILE A 368 0.69 6.90 19.56
C ILE A 368 1.06 5.44 19.87
N ARG A 369 1.49 4.69 18.86
CA ARG A 369 1.84 3.28 18.99
C ARG A 369 2.85 3.01 20.08
N PHE A 370 3.83 3.90 20.22
CA PHE A 370 4.95 3.78 21.15
C PHE A 370 4.82 4.67 22.40
N GLY A 371 3.63 5.24 22.67
CA GLY A 371 3.34 5.99 23.90
C GLY A 371 4.16 7.27 24.07
N LYS A 372 4.53 7.93 22.97
CA LYS A 372 5.34 9.16 23.00
C LYS A 372 4.47 10.40 23.26
N TRP A 373 3.79 10.37 24.39
CA TRP A 373 2.73 11.35 24.71
C TRP A 373 3.23 12.79 24.77
N ASP A 374 4.40 13.03 25.36
CA ASP A 374 4.97 14.37 25.45
C ASP A 374 5.44 14.88 24.08
N ASP A 375 5.98 14.00 23.23
CA ASP A 375 6.37 14.32 21.87
C ASP A 375 5.14 14.72 21.05
N ILE A 376 4.02 13.97 21.14
CA ILE A 376 2.75 14.30 20.50
C ILE A 376 2.26 15.70 20.91
N LEU A 377 2.30 16.01 22.21
CA LEU A 377 1.83 17.29 22.72
C LEU A 377 2.74 18.46 22.35
N ALA A 378 4.02 18.21 22.10
CA ALA A 378 5.01 19.19 21.69
C ALA A 378 5.04 19.40 20.15
N GLU A 379 4.53 18.45 19.36
CA GLU A 379 4.55 18.51 17.90
C GLU A 379 3.72 19.69 17.37
N PRO A 380 4.25 20.49 16.42
CA PRO A 380 3.52 21.62 15.85
C PRO A 380 2.21 21.17 15.17
N MET A 381 1.15 21.96 15.38
CA MET A 381 -0.13 21.74 14.71
C MET A 381 -0.11 22.32 13.29
N TYR A 382 -0.64 21.58 12.34
CA TYR A 382 -0.96 22.13 11.03
C TYR A 382 -2.12 23.13 11.16
N SER A 383 -2.10 24.19 10.36
CA SER A 383 -3.08 25.29 10.47
C SER A 383 -3.98 25.45 9.26
N ASP A 384 -3.52 25.01 8.07
CA ASP A 384 -4.29 25.11 6.84
C ASP A 384 -5.33 23.99 6.77
N LYS A 385 -6.59 24.36 7.05
CA LYS A 385 -7.72 23.42 7.10
C LYS A 385 -8.21 22.96 5.71
N GLU A 386 -7.80 23.63 4.65
CA GLU A 386 -8.15 23.23 3.28
C GLU A 386 -7.15 22.21 2.75
N VAL A 387 -5.88 22.40 3.05
CA VAL A 387 -4.80 21.52 2.59
C VAL A 387 -4.64 20.28 3.48
N PHE A 388 -4.73 20.43 4.80
CA PHE A 388 -4.45 19.39 5.79
C PHE A 388 -5.65 19.00 6.68
N PRO A 389 -6.87 18.81 6.14
CA PRO A 389 -8.04 18.57 6.98
C PRO A 389 -7.96 17.23 7.73
N ALA A 390 -7.49 16.13 7.08
CA ALA A 390 -7.35 14.83 7.71
C ALA A 390 -6.17 14.80 8.70
N THR A 391 -5.08 15.48 8.38
CA THR A 391 -3.92 15.64 9.29
C THR A 391 -4.32 16.38 10.57
N ILE A 392 -5.04 17.49 10.45
CA ILE A 392 -5.51 18.27 11.62
C ILE A 392 -6.45 17.42 12.48
N ALA A 393 -7.39 16.69 11.88
CA ALA A 393 -8.26 15.79 12.62
C ALA A 393 -7.43 14.71 13.35
N THR A 394 -6.48 14.08 12.66
CA THR A 394 -5.59 13.07 13.26
C THR A 394 -4.73 13.64 14.38
N GLN A 395 -4.27 14.90 14.28
CA GLN A 395 -3.54 15.57 15.35
C GLN A 395 -4.39 15.75 16.61
N HIS A 396 -5.65 16.19 16.47
CA HIS A 396 -6.57 16.29 17.61
C HIS A 396 -6.87 14.93 18.23
N TYR A 397 -7.05 13.88 17.41
CA TYR A 397 -7.15 12.50 17.88
C TYR A 397 -5.92 12.10 18.69
N ALA A 398 -4.70 12.27 18.15
CA ALA A 398 -3.46 11.90 18.81
C ALA A 398 -3.25 12.63 20.14
N ARG A 399 -3.55 13.93 20.19
CA ARG A 399 -3.45 14.75 21.41
C ARG A 399 -4.51 14.33 22.44
N GLY A 400 -5.74 14.00 21.99
CA GLY A 400 -6.78 13.48 22.85
C GLY A 400 -6.38 12.16 23.51
N VAL A 401 -5.85 11.21 22.76
CA VAL A 401 -5.29 9.94 23.27
C VAL A 401 -4.13 10.19 24.24
N ALA A 402 -3.21 11.11 23.90
CA ALA A 402 -2.08 11.46 24.76
C ALA A 402 -2.53 12.03 26.12
N TYR A 403 -3.49 12.96 26.11
CA TYR A 403 -4.05 13.51 27.36
C TYR A 403 -4.82 12.45 28.16
N ALA A 404 -5.63 11.61 27.51
CA ALA A 404 -6.33 10.51 28.19
C ALA A 404 -5.34 9.57 28.87
N SER A 405 -4.29 9.13 28.16
CA SER A 405 -3.23 8.26 28.70
C SER A 405 -2.47 8.87 29.89
N LYS A 406 -2.33 10.21 29.91
CA LYS A 406 -1.74 10.97 31.02
C LYS A 406 -2.74 11.23 32.18
N GLY A 407 -3.99 10.76 32.12
CA GLY A 407 -5.03 11.00 33.12
C GLY A 407 -5.64 12.40 33.08
N MET A 408 -5.36 13.19 32.05
CA MET A 408 -5.84 14.56 31.87
C MET A 408 -7.16 14.54 31.07
N VAL A 409 -8.22 14.00 31.70
CA VAL A 409 -9.50 13.72 31.03
C VAL A 409 -10.15 14.98 30.44
N ARG A 410 -10.08 16.12 31.14
CA ARG A 410 -10.69 17.36 30.65
C ARG A 410 -10.02 17.90 29.39
N GLU A 411 -8.70 17.81 29.33
CA GLU A 411 -7.91 18.20 28.16
C GLU A 411 -8.17 17.23 27.01
N ALA A 412 -8.33 15.93 27.29
CA ALA A 412 -8.70 14.92 26.28
C ALA A 412 -10.09 15.21 25.70
N GLU A 413 -11.08 15.53 26.54
CA GLU A 413 -12.43 15.93 26.10
C GLU A 413 -12.41 17.22 25.26
N ALA A 414 -11.52 18.17 25.58
CA ALA A 414 -11.36 19.38 24.78
C ALA A 414 -10.78 19.08 23.40
N GLU A 415 -9.77 18.19 23.29
CA GLU A 415 -9.24 17.75 22.00
C GLU A 415 -10.26 16.92 21.22
N GLN A 416 -11.06 16.09 21.86
CA GLN A 416 -12.16 15.36 21.22
C GLN A 416 -13.21 16.32 20.63
N ALA A 417 -13.55 17.40 21.33
CA ALA A 417 -14.45 18.40 20.77
C ALA A 417 -13.87 19.08 19.52
N LEU A 418 -12.56 19.36 19.51
CA LEU A 418 -11.86 19.91 18.34
C LEU A 418 -11.76 18.88 17.20
N PHE A 419 -11.53 17.61 17.52
CA PHE A 419 -11.57 16.50 16.56
C PHE A 419 -12.96 16.42 15.90
N ASN A 420 -14.03 16.40 16.69
CA ASN A 420 -15.40 16.37 16.18
C ASN A 420 -15.77 17.60 15.33
N GLU A 421 -15.18 18.76 15.62
CA GLU A 421 -15.33 19.95 14.78
C GLU A 421 -14.55 19.83 13.48
N ALA A 422 -13.34 19.25 13.52
CA ALA A 422 -12.52 19.00 12.32
C ALA A 422 -13.21 18.03 11.35
N LEU A 423 -13.95 17.02 11.84
CA LEU A 423 -14.72 16.10 11.00
C LEU A 423 -15.83 16.77 10.17
N LYS A 424 -16.26 17.97 10.54
CA LYS A 424 -17.26 18.73 9.78
C LYS A 424 -16.67 19.55 8.63
N ASN A 425 -15.35 19.50 8.45
CA ASN A 425 -14.69 20.26 7.40
C ASN A 425 -15.01 19.67 6.01
N PRO A 426 -15.64 20.45 5.09
CA PRO A 426 -16.00 19.95 3.77
C PRO A 426 -14.77 19.54 2.93
N SER A 427 -13.57 20.04 3.24
CA SER A 427 -12.34 19.66 2.56
C SER A 427 -11.90 18.21 2.85
N LEU A 428 -12.55 17.50 3.79
CA LEU A 428 -12.38 16.06 4.00
C LEU A 428 -13.05 15.22 2.93
N GLU A 429 -14.04 15.77 2.24
CA GLU A 429 -14.79 15.04 1.21
C GLU A 429 -13.83 14.47 0.15
N GLY A 430 -13.96 13.19 -0.12
CA GLY A 430 -13.15 12.47 -1.09
C GLY A 430 -11.69 12.19 -0.67
N ARG A 431 -11.23 12.67 0.50
CA ARG A 431 -9.89 12.34 1.00
C ARG A 431 -9.78 10.85 1.31
N VAL A 432 -8.72 10.23 0.82
CA VAL A 432 -8.50 8.78 0.97
C VAL A 432 -7.07 8.49 1.43
N MET A 433 -6.91 7.34 2.07
CA MET A 433 -5.65 6.63 2.17
C MET A 433 -5.83 5.30 1.45
N HIS A 434 -5.21 5.15 0.28
CA HIS A 434 -5.50 4.07 -0.68
C HIS A 434 -7.02 3.97 -0.95
N ASN A 435 -7.61 2.83 -0.65
CA ASN A 435 -9.02 2.51 -0.95
C ASN A 435 -9.99 2.94 0.16
N ASN A 436 -9.51 3.54 1.27
CA ASN A 436 -10.36 3.96 2.37
C ASN A 436 -10.54 5.47 2.42
N PHE A 437 -11.76 5.93 2.59
CA PHE A 437 -12.01 7.33 2.94
C PHE A 437 -11.35 7.66 4.28
N MET A 438 -10.74 8.84 4.36
CA MET A 438 -10.31 9.37 5.65
C MET A 438 -11.53 9.64 6.54
N TYR A 439 -12.59 10.24 5.98
CA TYR A 439 -13.84 10.43 6.67
C TYR A 439 -15.03 10.32 5.70
N GLN A 440 -16.08 9.67 6.16
CA GLN A 440 -17.42 9.69 5.57
C GLN A 440 -18.46 9.59 6.69
N ASP A 441 -19.70 9.98 6.40
CA ASP A 441 -20.78 9.83 7.38
C ASP A 441 -20.88 8.36 7.83
N PRO A 442 -20.96 8.08 9.15
CA PRO A 442 -21.05 6.70 9.64
C PRO A 442 -22.21 5.87 9.07
N SER A 443 -23.27 6.53 8.56
CA SER A 443 -24.38 5.83 7.89
C SER A 443 -24.04 5.36 6.47
N GLU A 444 -22.97 5.91 5.86
CA GLU A 444 -22.48 5.55 4.52
C GLU A 444 -21.45 4.43 4.54
N GLY A 445 -20.80 4.24 5.69
CA GLY A 445 -19.83 3.15 5.89
C GLY A 445 -18.67 3.50 6.84
N PRO A 446 -17.74 2.56 7.03
CA PRO A 446 -16.58 2.79 7.86
C PRO A 446 -15.57 3.72 7.18
N SER A 447 -14.84 4.51 7.97
CA SER A 447 -13.72 5.32 7.52
C SER A 447 -12.64 5.38 8.61
N ILE A 448 -11.43 5.77 8.25
CA ILE A 448 -10.28 5.77 9.17
C ILE A 448 -10.54 6.65 10.39
N LEU A 449 -11.04 7.87 10.18
CA LEU A 449 -11.32 8.80 11.29
C LEU A 449 -12.54 8.37 12.12
N ASN A 450 -13.46 7.56 11.59
CA ASN A 450 -14.54 6.96 12.39
C ASN A 450 -14.00 5.88 13.35
N VAL A 451 -13.00 5.10 12.92
CA VAL A 451 -12.28 4.18 13.83
C VAL A 451 -11.55 4.98 14.91
N ASN A 452 -10.85 6.04 14.53
CA ASN A 452 -10.14 6.91 15.48
C ASN A 452 -11.10 7.57 16.49
N ALA A 453 -12.32 7.94 16.06
CA ALA A 453 -13.36 8.47 16.96
C ALA A 453 -13.75 7.44 18.03
N SER A 454 -13.96 6.17 17.64
CA SER A 454 -14.27 5.10 18.59
C SER A 454 -13.13 4.83 19.57
N ILE A 455 -11.89 4.84 19.11
CA ILE A 455 -10.71 4.69 19.98
C ILE A 455 -10.66 5.83 20.98
N LEU A 456 -10.78 7.07 20.52
CA LEU A 456 -10.69 8.27 21.37
C LEU A 456 -11.78 8.29 22.45
N GLU A 457 -13.04 8.04 22.07
CA GLU A 457 -14.15 7.95 23.02
C GLU A 457 -13.93 6.83 24.03
N GLY A 458 -13.57 5.62 23.55
CA GLY A 458 -13.31 4.47 24.42
C GLY A 458 -12.18 4.70 25.41
N GLU A 459 -11.07 5.32 24.99
CA GLU A 459 -9.94 5.61 25.88
C GLU A 459 -10.24 6.73 26.88
N ILE A 460 -10.95 7.79 26.49
CA ILE A 460 -11.38 8.86 27.40
C ILE A 460 -12.32 8.29 28.47
N GLU A 461 -13.34 7.51 28.05
CA GLU A 461 -14.29 6.91 28.99
C GLU A 461 -13.60 5.92 29.92
N TYR A 462 -12.74 5.04 29.38
CA TYR A 462 -11.94 4.13 30.19
C TYR A 462 -11.15 4.89 31.25
N ARG A 463 -10.46 5.95 30.89
CA ARG A 463 -9.64 6.73 31.84
C ARG A 463 -10.49 7.44 32.89
N ARG A 464 -11.67 7.94 32.51
CA ARG A 464 -12.63 8.54 33.45
C ARG A 464 -13.03 7.51 34.51
N GLN A 465 -13.42 6.30 34.12
CA GLN A 465 -13.81 5.22 35.02
C GLN A 465 -12.63 4.71 35.86
N PHE A 466 -11.45 4.63 35.27
CA PHE A 466 -10.23 4.25 35.97
C PHE A 466 -9.91 5.22 37.14
N LEU A 467 -10.02 6.52 36.90
CA LEU A 467 -9.82 7.54 37.91
C LEU A 467 -10.93 7.53 39.00
N ALA A 468 -12.18 7.25 38.62
CA ALA A 468 -13.27 7.05 39.59
C ALA A 468 -13.00 5.85 40.48
N LYS A 469 -12.60 4.71 39.91
CA LYS A 469 -12.18 3.50 40.62
C LYS A 469 -11.05 3.80 41.64
N ALA A 470 -10.02 4.53 41.18
CA ALA A 470 -8.88 4.90 42.04
C ALA A 470 -9.27 5.80 43.21
N LYS A 471 -10.32 6.61 43.10
CA LYS A 471 -10.88 7.46 44.15
C LYS A 471 -11.88 6.72 45.06
N GLY A 472 -12.20 5.45 44.75
CA GLY A 472 -13.23 4.71 45.46
C GLY A 472 -14.66 5.13 45.14
N GLU A 473 -14.86 5.83 44.01
CA GLU A 473 -16.16 6.21 43.47
C GLU A 473 -16.79 5.03 42.72
N SER A 474 -18.09 5.13 42.38
CA SER A 474 -18.75 4.13 41.53
C SER A 474 -18.15 4.22 40.10
N TYR A 475 -17.88 3.07 39.52
CA TYR A 475 -17.30 2.97 38.15
C TYR A 475 -17.94 1.84 37.35
N ASP A 476 -17.95 2.02 36.00
CA ASP A 476 -18.41 1.00 35.07
C ASP A 476 -17.65 1.19 33.73
N PHE A 477 -16.89 0.18 33.32
CA PHE A 477 -16.11 0.19 32.08
C PHE A 477 -16.89 -0.24 30.84
N SER A 478 -18.15 -0.65 30.98
CA SER A 478 -18.94 -1.23 29.88
C SER A 478 -18.99 -0.32 28.65
N ALA A 479 -19.29 0.97 28.84
CA ALA A 479 -19.37 1.92 27.76
C ALA A 479 -18.02 2.10 27.03
N ALA A 480 -16.90 2.11 27.76
CA ALA A 480 -15.57 2.19 27.15
C ALA A 480 -15.26 0.97 26.29
N PHE A 481 -15.56 -0.23 26.80
CA PHE A 481 -15.34 -1.46 26.05
C PHE A 481 -16.28 -1.58 24.84
N ASP A 482 -17.54 -1.12 24.93
CA ASP A 482 -18.48 -1.13 23.82
C ASP A 482 -17.99 -0.24 22.68
N GLU A 483 -17.45 0.96 22.98
CA GLU A 483 -16.85 1.82 21.98
C GLU A 483 -15.61 1.21 21.32
N LEU A 484 -14.74 0.55 22.08
CA LEU A 484 -13.58 -0.13 21.53
C LEU A 484 -13.97 -1.35 20.68
N ARG A 485 -15.01 -2.12 21.07
CA ARG A 485 -15.56 -3.21 20.24
C ARG A 485 -16.13 -2.65 18.94
N ARG A 486 -16.85 -1.51 18.99
CA ARG A 486 -17.32 -0.80 17.79
C ARG A 486 -16.15 -0.38 16.92
N GLY A 487 -15.05 0.12 17.50
CA GLY A 487 -13.83 0.43 16.76
C GLY A 487 -13.20 -0.78 16.09
N VAL A 488 -13.21 -1.94 16.73
CA VAL A 488 -12.77 -3.21 16.11
C VAL A 488 -13.65 -3.54 14.91
N ASP A 489 -14.98 -3.49 15.05
CA ASP A 489 -15.92 -3.80 13.98
C ASP A 489 -15.75 -2.83 12.80
N LEU A 490 -15.63 -1.53 13.04
CA LEU A 490 -15.38 -0.53 12.00
C LEU A 490 -14.06 -0.82 11.26
N SER A 491 -12.99 -1.14 12.00
CA SER A 491 -11.68 -1.40 11.39
C SER A 491 -11.65 -2.65 10.52
N LEU A 492 -12.42 -3.68 10.87
CA LEU A 492 -12.54 -4.92 10.09
C LEU A 492 -13.35 -4.76 8.81
N ASN A 493 -14.22 -3.75 8.77
CA ASN A 493 -15.06 -3.44 7.61
C ASN A 493 -14.47 -2.33 6.72
N LEU A 494 -13.29 -1.83 7.02
CA LEU A 494 -12.55 -0.98 6.08
C LEU A 494 -12.24 -1.77 4.80
N ALA A 495 -12.23 -1.06 3.66
CA ALA A 495 -11.80 -1.66 2.41
C ALA A 495 -10.35 -2.13 2.52
N TYR A 496 -10.02 -3.18 1.77
CA TYR A 496 -8.65 -3.68 1.74
C TYR A 496 -7.66 -2.59 1.33
N ASN A 497 -6.57 -2.50 2.09
CA ASN A 497 -5.43 -1.60 1.85
C ASN A 497 -4.13 -2.33 2.15
N GLU A 498 -3.08 -1.94 1.49
CA GLU A 498 -1.72 -2.39 1.71
C GLU A 498 -0.76 -1.19 1.80
N PRO A 499 -0.17 -0.98 2.96
CA PRO A 499 -0.52 -1.53 4.26
C PRO A 499 -1.86 -0.98 4.78
N TRP A 500 -2.33 -1.54 5.89
CA TRP A 500 -3.63 -1.19 6.46
C TRP A 500 -3.71 0.30 6.83
N GLY A 501 -4.73 1.01 6.32
CA GLY A 501 -4.89 2.45 6.54
C GLY A 501 -5.13 2.83 8.00
N GLN A 502 -5.75 1.93 8.78
CA GLN A 502 -5.77 2.03 10.23
C GLN A 502 -4.42 1.53 10.77
N MET A 503 -3.50 2.43 11.05
CA MET A 503 -2.08 2.18 11.32
C MET A 503 -1.79 1.23 12.51
N GLN A 504 -2.77 0.97 13.38
CA GLN A 504 -2.63 0.02 14.49
C GLN A 504 -3.96 -0.69 14.79
N PRO A 505 -3.92 -2.02 15.08
CA PRO A 505 -5.14 -2.76 15.40
C PRO A 505 -5.82 -2.26 16.68
N VAL A 506 -7.12 -1.97 16.62
CA VAL A 506 -7.93 -1.61 17.80
C VAL A 506 -7.94 -2.74 18.84
N ARG A 507 -7.80 -4.00 18.37
CA ARG A 507 -7.68 -5.18 19.25
C ARG A 507 -6.55 -5.09 20.25
N HIS A 508 -5.43 -4.44 19.91
CA HIS A 508 -4.32 -4.27 20.84
C HIS A 508 -4.67 -3.34 22.01
N ILE A 509 -5.51 -2.33 21.76
CA ILE A 509 -6.03 -1.41 22.78
C ILE A 509 -7.07 -2.14 23.62
N LEU A 510 -8.11 -2.69 22.98
CA LEU A 510 -9.19 -3.40 23.65
C LEU A 510 -8.67 -4.54 24.54
N GLY A 511 -7.80 -5.40 24.01
CA GLY A 511 -7.23 -6.53 24.75
C GLY A 511 -6.41 -6.09 25.96
N ALA A 512 -5.60 -5.01 25.84
CA ALA A 512 -4.82 -4.48 26.93
C ALA A 512 -5.70 -3.96 28.09
N LEU A 513 -6.76 -3.21 27.76
CA LEU A 513 -7.66 -2.61 28.75
C LEU A 513 -8.60 -3.66 29.39
N LEU A 514 -9.05 -4.66 28.63
CA LEU A 514 -9.78 -5.81 29.16
C LEU A 514 -8.92 -6.59 30.16
N LEU A 515 -7.68 -6.92 29.80
CA LEU A 515 -6.77 -7.65 30.67
C LEU A 515 -6.47 -6.87 31.95
N GLU A 516 -6.29 -5.54 31.87
CA GLU A 516 -6.07 -4.66 33.02
C GLU A 516 -7.25 -4.71 34.03
N GLN A 517 -8.48 -4.93 33.57
CA GLN A 517 -9.66 -5.05 34.42
C GLN A 517 -10.01 -6.51 34.78
N GLY A 518 -9.18 -7.48 34.35
CA GLY A 518 -9.35 -8.90 34.72
C GLY A 518 -10.32 -9.68 33.84
N HIS A 519 -10.70 -9.13 32.65
CA HIS A 519 -11.53 -9.84 31.64
C HIS A 519 -10.64 -10.74 30.79
N ILE A 520 -10.00 -11.75 31.43
CA ILE A 520 -8.93 -12.55 30.81
C ILE A 520 -9.41 -13.34 29.62
N GLU A 521 -10.60 -13.99 29.70
CA GLU A 521 -11.13 -14.85 28.66
C GLU A 521 -11.44 -14.05 27.37
N GLU A 522 -12.04 -12.86 27.53
CA GLU A 522 -12.35 -12.01 26.39
C GLU A 522 -11.06 -11.43 25.77
N ALA A 523 -10.11 -10.98 26.61
CA ALA A 523 -8.81 -10.50 26.13
C ALA A 523 -8.06 -11.59 25.35
N GLU A 524 -8.06 -12.83 25.85
CA GLU A 524 -7.43 -13.96 25.15
C GLU A 524 -8.07 -14.18 23.77
N GLN A 525 -9.40 -14.14 23.68
CA GLN A 525 -10.10 -14.26 22.39
C GLN A 525 -9.69 -13.13 21.42
N VAL A 526 -9.67 -11.89 21.88
CA VAL A 526 -9.27 -10.71 21.10
C VAL A 526 -7.86 -10.90 20.51
N TYR A 527 -6.89 -11.37 21.29
CA TYR A 527 -5.52 -11.58 20.81
C TYR A 527 -5.40 -12.79 19.87
N ARG A 528 -6.17 -13.85 20.09
CA ARG A 528 -6.19 -15.00 19.17
C ARG A 528 -6.73 -14.61 17.79
N GLU A 529 -7.76 -13.78 17.74
CA GLU A 529 -8.30 -13.24 16.50
C GLU A 529 -7.32 -12.26 15.84
N ASP A 530 -6.58 -11.48 16.62
CA ASP A 530 -5.55 -10.59 16.11
C ASP A 530 -4.40 -11.36 15.45
N ILE A 531 -3.84 -12.37 16.12
CA ILE A 531 -2.75 -13.20 15.59
C ILE A 531 -3.20 -14.02 14.37
N LYS A 532 -4.48 -14.40 14.28
CA LYS A 532 -5.03 -15.08 13.13
C LYS A 532 -5.00 -14.19 11.88
N LEU A 533 -5.25 -12.88 12.04
CA LEU A 533 -5.22 -11.89 10.97
C LEU A 533 -3.79 -11.42 10.68
N TRP A 534 -3.04 -11.04 11.72
CA TRP A 534 -1.68 -10.53 11.65
C TRP A 534 -0.72 -11.53 12.28
N LYS A 535 -0.31 -12.55 11.51
CA LYS A 535 0.49 -13.68 11.98
C LYS A 535 1.76 -13.18 12.66
N ASP A 536 2.09 -13.79 13.77
CA ASP A 536 3.37 -13.64 14.50
C ASP A 536 3.75 -12.20 14.88
N ASN A 537 2.79 -11.26 14.89
CA ASN A 537 3.08 -9.91 15.36
C ASN A 537 3.38 -9.91 16.87
N MET A 538 4.39 -9.17 17.27
CA MET A 538 4.87 -9.22 18.65
C MET A 538 3.84 -8.70 19.68
N TRP A 539 2.92 -7.81 19.28
CA TRP A 539 1.92 -7.24 20.19
C TRP A 539 0.82 -8.24 20.52
N GLY A 540 0.26 -8.92 19.51
CA GLY A 540 -0.70 -10.00 19.70
C GLY A 540 -0.11 -11.15 20.52
N LEU A 541 1.16 -11.54 20.21
CA LEU A 541 1.90 -12.55 20.96
C LEU A 541 2.12 -12.15 22.42
N LEU A 542 2.47 -10.88 22.69
CA LEU A 542 2.57 -10.36 24.07
C LEU A 542 1.24 -10.47 24.79
N GLY A 543 0.15 -10.02 24.16
CA GLY A 543 -1.18 -10.05 24.75
C GLY A 543 -1.64 -11.46 25.08
N LEU A 544 -1.49 -12.39 24.15
CA LEU A 544 -1.80 -13.80 24.37
C LEU A 544 -0.95 -14.41 25.50
N LYS A 545 0.37 -14.12 25.50
CA LYS A 545 1.27 -14.55 26.58
C LYS A 545 0.77 -14.08 27.95
N LEU A 546 0.42 -12.80 28.09
CA LEU A 546 -0.07 -12.24 29.36
C LEU A 546 -1.40 -12.88 29.80
N CYS A 547 -2.31 -13.19 28.87
CA CYS A 547 -3.56 -13.91 29.18
C CYS A 547 -3.27 -15.34 29.68
N LEU A 548 -2.36 -16.06 29.00
CA LEU A 548 -1.96 -17.42 29.37
C LEU A 548 -1.28 -17.45 30.75
N GLU A 549 -0.46 -16.45 31.07
CA GLU A 549 0.13 -16.27 32.41
C GLU A 549 -0.94 -16.02 33.47
N ALA A 550 -1.89 -15.11 33.18
CA ALA A 550 -2.95 -14.74 34.14
C ALA A 550 -3.90 -15.89 34.48
N ARG A 551 -4.15 -16.82 33.54
CA ARG A 551 -4.95 -18.03 33.82
C ARG A 551 -4.14 -19.25 34.24
N GLU A 552 -2.86 -19.10 34.49
CA GLU A 552 -1.93 -20.18 34.91
C GLU A 552 -1.96 -21.37 33.91
N ASP A 553 -1.76 -21.10 32.60
CA ASP A 553 -1.81 -22.15 31.57
C ASP A 553 -0.86 -23.31 31.85
N LYS A 554 -1.37 -24.53 31.70
CA LYS A 554 -0.62 -25.79 31.90
C LYS A 554 -0.57 -26.67 30.64
N SER A 555 -1.07 -26.15 29.54
CA SER A 555 -1.12 -26.91 28.26
C SER A 555 0.23 -26.99 27.54
N GLY A 556 1.20 -26.15 27.92
CA GLY A 556 2.47 -25.95 27.20
C GLY A 556 2.37 -24.93 26.07
N GLU A 557 1.24 -24.22 25.93
CA GLU A 557 1.07 -23.15 24.96
C GLU A 557 1.85 -21.89 25.39
N LEU A 558 1.85 -21.59 26.69
CA LEU A 558 2.57 -20.43 27.25
C LEU A 558 4.06 -20.46 26.88
N GLU A 559 4.70 -21.63 26.98
CA GLU A 559 6.12 -21.79 26.61
C GLU A 559 6.36 -21.51 25.13
N LYS A 560 5.47 -21.99 24.24
CA LYS A 560 5.57 -21.78 22.79
C LYS A 560 5.38 -20.30 22.43
N VAL A 561 4.32 -19.68 22.95
CA VAL A 561 4.02 -18.26 22.70
C VAL A 561 5.13 -17.38 23.27
N SER A 562 5.66 -17.71 24.46
CA SER A 562 6.76 -16.97 25.07
C SER A 562 8.06 -17.07 24.27
N ALA A 563 8.37 -18.24 23.71
CA ALA A 563 9.54 -18.42 22.86
C ALA A 563 9.41 -17.61 21.57
N LEU A 564 8.25 -17.66 20.93
CA LEU A 564 7.99 -16.90 19.70
C LEU A 564 7.99 -15.39 19.96
N PHE A 565 7.35 -14.92 21.03
CA PHE A 565 7.41 -13.51 21.43
C PHE A 565 8.85 -13.05 21.66
N LYS A 566 9.66 -13.85 22.37
CA LYS A 566 11.08 -13.53 22.60
C LYS A 566 11.87 -13.42 21.29
N GLU A 567 11.60 -14.31 20.34
CA GLU A 567 12.22 -14.26 19.02
C GLU A 567 11.83 -12.98 18.28
N ARG A 568 10.52 -12.71 18.15
CA ARG A 568 10.00 -11.55 17.42
C ARG A 568 10.41 -10.22 18.08
N SER A 569 10.32 -10.11 19.40
CA SER A 569 10.71 -8.90 20.13
C SER A 569 12.23 -8.67 20.22
N SER A 570 13.06 -9.63 19.78
CA SER A 570 14.52 -9.44 19.79
C SER A 570 15.01 -8.33 18.86
N ARG A 571 14.18 -7.93 17.88
CA ARG A 571 14.46 -6.86 16.93
C ARG A 571 13.89 -5.50 17.35
N ALA A 572 13.00 -5.50 18.35
CA ALA A 572 12.34 -4.31 18.83
C ALA A 572 13.33 -3.39 19.58
N ASP A 573 13.30 -2.11 19.30
CA ASP A 573 13.99 -1.09 20.11
C ASP A 573 13.15 -0.67 21.32
N ILE A 574 11.81 -0.88 21.25
CA ILE A 574 10.90 -0.72 22.38
C ILE A 574 10.10 -2.02 22.57
N VAL A 575 10.40 -2.75 23.64
CA VAL A 575 9.62 -3.92 24.07
C VAL A 575 8.60 -3.47 25.13
N PRO A 576 7.28 -3.42 24.81
CA PRO A 576 6.28 -2.95 25.75
C PRO A 576 5.99 -3.99 26.83
N ALA A 577 5.53 -3.53 27.98
CA ALA A 577 5.02 -4.40 29.04
C ALA A 577 3.58 -4.86 28.79
N LYS A 578 2.80 -4.10 28.01
CA LYS A 578 1.40 -4.34 27.62
C LYS A 578 1.23 -4.00 26.14
N THR A 579 0.15 -4.44 25.52
CA THR A 579 -0.08 -4.26 24.07
C THR A 579 -0.56 -2.87 23.66
N CYS A 580 -0.86 -2.02 24.61
CA CYS A 580 -1.10 -0.59 24.43
C CYS A 580 -0.39 0.18 25.55
N PHE A 581 0.24 1.31 25.22
CA PHE A 581 0.81 2.25 26.19
C PHE A 581 -0.26 3.03 26.97
N CYS A 582 -1.50 3.05 26.52
CA CYS A 582 -2.66 3.56 27.23
C CYS A 582 -2.99 2.77 28.51
N ALA A 583 -2.58 1.49 28.59
CA ALA A 583 -2.82 0.58 29.71
C ALA A 583 -1.63 0.49 30.68
N GLN A 584 -0.65 1.37 30.61
CA GLN A 584 0.43 1.43 31.60
C GLN A 584 -0.11 1.93 32.93
N ASP A 585 0.27 1.22 34.03
CA ASP A 585 -0.11 1.64 35.39
C ASP A 585 0.29 3.09 35.59
N SER A 586 -0.69 3.96 35.51
CA SER A 586 -0.54 5.35 35.85
C SER A 586 -0.53 5.46 37.38
N HIS A 587 0.55 5.00 38.02
CA HIS A 587 0.89 5.56 39.30
C HIS A 587 1.17 7.04 39.09
N PRO A 588 0.58 7.93 39.90
CA PRO A 588 0.85 9.37 39.78
C PRO A 588 2.33 9.73 39.86
N ASP A 589 3.17 8.78 40.34
CA ASP A 589 4.62 8.94 40.53
C ASP A 589 5.49 8.26 39.45
N SER A 590 4.92 7.65 38.40
CA SER A 590 5.69 6.99 37.32
C SER A 590 5.92 7.87 36.07
N CYS A 591 5.53 9.14 36.13
CA CYS A 591 5.87 10.15 35.12
C CYS A 591 7.08 10.95 35.60
N CYS A 592 8.27 10.38 35.52
CA CYS A 592 9.56 11.08 35.56
C CYS A 592 10.41 10.63 34.38
#